data_11ed84245147488d0ae74bd56120bfcc
#
_entry.id   11ed84245147488d0ae74bd56120bfcc
#
_cell.length_a   1.000
_cell.length_b   1.000
_cell.length_c   1.000
_cell.angle_alpha   90.00
_cell.angle_beta   90.00
_cell.angle_gamma   90.00
#
_symmetry.space_group_name_H-M   'P 1'
#
loop_
_entity.id
_entity.type
_entity.pdbx_description
1 polymer ?
#
loop_
_entity_poly.entity_id
_entity_poly.type
_entity_poly.pdbx_seq_one_letter_code
_entity_poly.pdbx_strand_id
1 'polypeptide(L)'
;PEVNVTTNFIGANAEAVVKAVVTPLERAINGVAGMAYMSSVSGNDGKSIIQIIFKVGTDPEIAAVNVQNRVASALEELPPEAIKSGVIVEKVQNSMLLYINILSQDPTVDEKFLYNFTDINVLKELKRIDGVGFAEIMGSREYAIRVWLKPNELVMYNLSALEVIEKL
;
A
#
# COMPACT_ATOMS: atom_id res chain seq x y z
N PRO A 1 -14.26 -3.27 -14.32
CA PRO A 1 -12.97 -2.83 -13.78
C PRO A 1 -13.10 -2.36 -12.34
N GLU A 2 -12.04 -2.53 -11.58
CA GLU A 2 -11.96 -2.16 -10.17
C GLU A 2 -10.70 -1.33 -9.94
N VAL A 3 -10.82 -0.29 -9.12
CA VAL A 3 -9.70 0.54 -8.67
C VAL A 3 -9.72 0.59 -7.15
N ASN A 4 -8.60 0.30 -6.51
CA ASN A 4 -8.44 0.41 -5.07
C ASN A 4 -7.62 1.64 -4.70
N VAL A 5 -8.08 2.36 -3.68
CA VAL A 5 -7.35 3.44 -3.03
C VAL A 5 -6.97 2.97 -1.63
N THR A 6 -5.69 2.76 -1.42
CA THR A 6 -5.15 2.27 -0.14
C THR A 6 -4.44 3.40 0.60
N THR A 7 -4.72 3.53 1.89
CA THR A 7 -4.08 4.50 2.77
C THR A 7 -3.65 3.85 4.07
N ASN A 8 -2.68 4.47 4.75
CA ASN A 8 -2.24 4.04 6.06
C ASN A 8 -2.08 5.26 6.99
N PHE A 9 -2.96 5.36 7.98
CA PHE A 9 -2.90 6.37 9.03
C PHE A 9 -2.35 5.75 10.31
N ILE A 10 -1.02 5.70 10.42
CA ILE A 10 -0.31 5.03 11.49
C ILE A 10 -0.72 5.56 12.86
N GLY A 11 -1.08 4.66 13.78
CA GLY A 11 -1.49 4.99 15.14
C GLY A 11 -2.96 5.36 15.33
N ALA A 12 -3.74 5.44 14.25
CA ALA A 12 -5.17 5.68 14.31
C ALA A 12 -5.97 4.37 14.43
N ASN A 13 -7.09 4.41 15.13
CA ASN A 13 -8.08 3.34 15.12
C ASN A 13 -9.01 3.46 13.91
N ALA A 14 -9.82 2.44 13.64
CA ALA A 14 -10.71 2.40 12.49
C ALA A 14 -11.67 3.61 12.41
N GLU A 15 -12.22 4.07 13.54
CA GLU A 15 -13.13 5.21 13.57
C GLU A 15 -12.43 6.52 13.17
N ALA A 16 -11.21 6.75 13.67
CA ALA A 16 -10.41 7.91 13.32
C ALA A 16 -10.00 7.87 11.83
N VAL A 17 -9.63 6.69 11.31
CA VAL A 17 -9.33 6.50 9.88
C VAL A 17 -10.54 6.84 9.02
N VAL A 18 -11.73 6.33 9.37
CA VAL A 18 -12.96 6.62 8.62
C VAL A 18 -13.24 8.12 8.59
N LYS A 19 -13.19 8.79 9.73
CA LYS A 19 -13.53 10.21 9.82
C LYS A 19 -12.52 11.12 9.14
N ALA A 20 -11.23 10.87 9.36
CA ALA A 20 -10.16 11.78 8.95
C ALA A 20 -9.60 11.49 7.55
N VAL A 21 -9.73 10.26 7.05
CA VAL A 21 -9.10 9.84 5.79
C VAL A 21 -10.13 9.34 4.79
N VAL A 22 -10.95 8.35 5.18
CA VAL A 22 -11.87 7.69 4.23
C VAL A 22 -12.97 8.64 3.77
N THR A 23 -13.62 9.33 4.71
CA THR A 23 -14.75 10.24 4.38
C THR A 23 -14.35 11.37 3.42
N PRO A 24 -13.23 12.11 3.59
CA PRO A 24 -12.77 13.08 2.61
C PRO A 24 -12.49 12.46 1.23
N LEU A 25 -11.80 11.30 1.20
CA LEU A 25 -11.49 10.60 -0.03
C LEU A 25 -12.75 10.11 -0.75
N GLU A 26 -13.68 9.47 -0.04
CA GLU A 26 -14.96 9.03 -0.62
C GLU A 26 -15.75 10.19 -1.22
N ARG A 27 -15.79 11.32 -0.52
CA ARG A 27 -16.46 12.53 -1.00
C ARG A 27 -15.84 13.04 -2.30
N ALA A 28 -14.52 13.05 -2.40
CA ALA A 28 -13.82 13.50 -3.59
C ALA A 28 -13.98 12.52 -4.76
N ILE A 29 -13.90 11.21 -4.49
CA ILE A 29 -14.01 10.16 -5.49
C ILE A 29 -15.46 10.02 -6.00
N ASN A 30 -16.44 10.34 -5.16
CA ASN A 30 -17.84 10.20 -5.53
C ASN A 30 -18.15 10.98 -6.80
N GLY A 31 -18.84 10.33 -7.73
CA GLY A 31 -19.19 10.90 -9.03
C GLY A 31 -18.09 10.79 -10.09
N VAL A 32 -17.07 9.98 -9.90
CA VAL A 32 -16.12 9.62 -10.98
C VAL A 32 -16.89 8.95 -12.13
N ALA A 33 -16.57 9.35 -13.36
CA ALA A 33 -17.24 8.85 -14.55
C ALA A 33 -17.14 7.32 -14.67
N GLY A 34 -18.25 6.67 -14.91
CA GLY A 34 -18.33 5.22 -15.07
C GLY A 34 -18.39 4.42 -13.76
N MET A 35 -18.31 5.06 -12.59
CA MET A 35 -18.46 4.39 -11.30
C MET A 35 -19.85 3.75 -11.17
N ALA A 36 -19.87 2.49 -10.73
CA ALA A 36 -21.10 1.77 -10.39
C ALA A 36 -21.42 1.91 -8.90
N TYR A 37 -20.45 1.60 -8.04
CA TYR A 37 -20.52 1.79 -6.60
C TYR A 37 -19.12 1.84 -5.98
N MET A 38 -19.07 2.24 -4.72
CA MET A 38 -17.87 2.34 -3.92
C MET A 38 -18.13 1.71 -2.54
N SER A 39 -17.15 1.04 -1.99
CA SER A 39 -17.18 0.49 -0.63
C SER A 39 -15.82 0.69 0.05
N SER A 40 -15.83 0.81 1.37
CA SER A 40 -14.60 1.06 2.13
C SER A 40 -14.51 0.15 3.33
N VAL A 41 -13.29 -0.28 3.63
CA VAL A 41 -12.95 -1.06 4.81
C VAL A 41 -11.80 -0.39 5.53
N SER A 42 -11.92 -0.24 6.86
CA SER A 42 -10.90 0.35 7.71
C SER A 42 -10.56 -0.56 8.88
N GLY A 43 -9.27 -0.78 9.11
CA GLY A 43 -8.75 -1.58 10.21
C GLY A 43 -8.31 -0.73 11.40
N ASN A 44 -8.22 -1.36 12.59
CA ASN A 44 -7.65 -0.74 13.78
C ASN A 44 -6.12 -0.62 13.73
N ASP A 45 -5.49 -1.13 12.68
CA ASP A 45 -4.07 -0.96 12.37
C ASP A 45 -3.76 0.33 11.60
N GLY A 46 -4.78 1.16 11.38
CA GLY A 46 -4.66 2.42 10.64
C GLY A 46 -4.79 2.28 9.13
N LYS A 47 -4.91 1.07 8.60
CA LYS A 47 -5.07 0.84 7.16
C LYS A 47 -6.52 1.01 6.74
N SER A 48 -6.70 1.59 5.54
CA SER A 48 -7.99 1.59 4.87
C SER A 48 -7.85 1.31 3.37
N ILE A 49 -8.87 0.69 2.82
CA ILE A 49 -9.00 0.39 1.41
C ILE A 49 -10.37 0.88 0.96
N ILE A 50 -10.38 1.75 -0.04
CA ILE A 50 -11.58 2.20 -0.74
C ILE A 50 -11.60 1.48 -2.09
N GLN A 51 -12.59 0.64 -2.27
CA GLN A 51 -12.79 -0.16 -3.48
C GLN A 51 -13.82 0.52 -4.37
N ILE A 52 -13.43 0.87 -5.59
CA ILE A 52 -14.28 1.54 -6.57
C ILE A 52 -14.55 0.58 -7.72
N ILE A 53 -15.79 0.22 -7.91
CA ILE A 53 -16.24 -0.68 -8.99
C ILE A 53 -16.81 0.16 -10.11
N PHE A 54 -16.34 -0.10 -11.33
CA PHE A 54 -16.77 0.58 -12.54
C PHE A 54 -17.72 -0.28 -13.38
N LYS A 55 -18.55 0.37 -14.19
CA LYS A 55 -19.43 -0.31 -15.14
C LYS A 55 -18.63 -1.09 -16.16
N VAL A 56 -19.21 -2.19 -16.65
CA VAL A 56 -18.61 -2.99 -17.72
C VAL A 56 -18.42 -2.10 -18.97
N GLY A 57 -17.24 -2.23 -19.60
CA GLY A 57 -16.85 -1.41 -20.75
C GLY A 57 -16.13 -0.10 -20.41
N THR A 58 -15.96 0.23 -19.11
CA THR A 58 -15.09 1.33 -18.70
C THR A 58 -13.64 0.93 -18.89
N ASP A 59 -12.83 1.80 -19.48
CA ASP A 59 -11.39 1.60 -19.61
C ASP A 59 -10.70 1.68 -18.22
N PRO A 60 -10.01 0.64 -17.77
CA PRO A 60 -9.37 0.60 -16.46
C PRO A 60 -8.27 1.67 -16.28
N GLU A 61 -7.56 2.02 -17.35
CA GLU A 61 -6.50 3.05 -17.30
C GLU A 61 -7.11 4.42 -17.06
N ILE A 62 -8.13 4.76 -17.83
CA ILE A 62 -8.83 6.03 -17.70
C ILE A 62 -9.54 6.12 -16.34
N ALA A 63 -10.12 5.01 -15.87
CA ALA A 63 -10.74 4.94 -14.55
C ALA A 63 -9.73 5.23 -13.43
N ALA A 64 -8.56 4.60 -13.46
CA ALA A 64 -7.50 4.82 -12.47
C ALA A 64 -6.98 6.27 -12.49
N VAL A 65 -6.76 6.86 -13.67
CA VAL A 65 -6.34 8.25 -13.81
C VAL A 65 -7.40 9.21 -13.24
N ASN A 66 -8.67 8.97 -13.51
CA ASN A 66 -9.76 9.79 -12.98
C ASN A 66 -9.85 9.72 -11.46
N VAL A 67 -9.69 8.51 -10.87
CA VAL A 67 -9.63 8.33 -9.41
C VAL A 67 -8.40 9.05 -8.85
N GLN A 68 -7.22 8.88 -9.46
CA GLN A 68 -5.98 9.54 -9.05
C GLN A 68 -6.14 11.06 -8.99
N ASN A 69 -6.74 11.66 -10.01
CA ASN A 69 -6.99 13.10 -10.07
C ASN A 69 -7.92 13.57 -8.94
N ARG A 70 -8.96 12.78 -8.63
CA ARG A 70 -9.88 13.08 -7.52
C ARG A 70 -9.20 12.93 -6.16
N VAL A 71 -8.41 11.88 -5.98
CA VAL A 71 -7.60 11.67 -4.77
C VAL A 71 -6.63 12.83 -4.57
N ALA A 72 -5.93 13.27 -5.63
CA ALA A 72 -5.00 14.39 -5.56
C ALA A 72 -5.65 15.68 -5.06
N SER A 73 -6.90 15.96 -5.47
CA SER A 73 -7.64 17.14 -5.00
C SER A 73 -8.06 17.07 -3.53
N ALA A 74 -8.12 15.87 -2.94
CA ALA A 74 -8.50 15.67 -1.54
C ALA A 74 -7.30 15.59 -0.58
N LEU A 75 -6.06 15.54 -1.09
CA LEU A 75 -4.87 15.38 -0.24
C LEU A 75 -4.73 16.49 0.80
N GLU A 76 -5.13 17.71 0.48
CA GLU A 76 -5.04 18.85 1.40
C GLU A 76 -5.98 18.73 2.61
N GLU A 77 -7.04 17.89 2.50
CA GLU A 77 -8.00 17.63 3.57
C GLU A 77 -7.53 16.50 4.51
N LEU A 78 -6.46 15.77 4.15
CA LEU A 78 -5.99 14.61 4.90
C LEU A 78 -4.99 15.00 6.00
N PRO A 79 -4.93 14.22 7.10
CA PRO A 79 -3.89 14.37 8.11
C PRO A 79 -2.48 14.22 7.51
N PRO A 80 -1.48 15.02 7.98
CA PRO A 80 -0.10 14.96 7.49
C PRO A 80 0.51 13.55 7.57
N GLU A 81 0.18 12.77 8.59
CA GLU A 81 0.66 11.41 8.80
C GLU A 81 0.15 10.45 7.71
N ALA A 82 -1.11 10.60 7.29
CA ALA A 82 -1.69 9.82 6.21
C ALA A 82 -1.07 10.20 4.85
N ILE A 83 -0.83 11.50 4.62
CA ILE A 83 -0.15 12.00 3.40
C ILE A 83 1.28 11.46 3.35
N LYS A 84 2.02 11.50 4.48
CA LYS A 84 3.39 11.00 4.58
C LYS A 84 3.50 9.50 4.30
N SER A 85 2.50 8.72 4.72
CA SER A 85 2.41 7.28 4.43
C SER A 85 2.06 6.99 2.96
N GLY A 86 1.52 7.97 2.27
CA GLY A 86 1.09 7.89 0.88
C GLY A 86 -0.34 7.39 0.70
N VAL A 87 -0.98 7.86 -0.37
CA VAL A 87 -2.26 7.36 -0.86
C VAL A 87 -2.00 6.66 -2.19
N ILE A 88 -2.22 5.37 -2.23
CA ILE A 88 -1.89 4.52 -3.37
C ILE A 88 -3.16 4.21 -4.13
N VAL A 89 -3.17 4.47 -5.42
CA VAL A 89 -4.28 4.16 -6.33
C VAL A 89 -3.83 3.07 -7.28
N GLU A 90 -4.48 1.92 -7.22
CA GLU A 90 -4.11 0.74 -8.00
C GLU A 90 -5.33 0.15 -8.74
N LYS A 91 -5.10 -0.28 -9.97
CA LYS A 91 -6.07 -1.10 -10.70
C LYS A 91 -6.04 -2.51 -10.15
N VAL A 92 -7.20 -3.09 -9.95
CA VAL A 92 -7.32 -4.48 -9.51
C VAL A 92 -7.92 -5.33 -10.60
N GLN A 93 -7.28 -6.44 -10.90
CA GLN A 93 -7.88 -7.50 -11.70
C GLN A 93 -8.29 -8.63 -10.77
N ASN A 94 -9.58 -8.92 -10.72
CA ASN A 94 -10.17 -9.88 -9.78
C ASN A 94 -9.95 -11.36 -10.17
N SER A 95 -9.20 -11.67 -11.22
CA SER A 95 -8.90 -13.04 -11.61
C SER A 95 -7.39 -13.28 -11.59
N MET A 96 -6.96 -14.17 -10.69
CA MET A 96 -5.61 -14.72 -10.70
C MET A 96 -5.45 -15.63 -11.91
N LEU A 97 -4.49 -15.32 -12.78
CA LEU A 97 -4.18 -16.14 -13.95
C LEU A 97 -3.32 -17.34 -13.59
N LEU A 98 -2.36 -17.15 -12.67
CA LEU A 98 -1.35 -18.16 -12.37
C LEU A 98 -0.87 -18.02 -10.91
N TYR A 99 -0.66 -19.15 -10.26
CA TYR A 99 0.07 -19.26 -8.99
C TYR A 99 1.41 -19.95 -9.25
N ILE A 100 2.49 -19.31 -8.83
CA ILE A 100 3.85 -19.83 -8.97
C ILE A 100 4.37 -20.19 -7.58
N ASN A 101 4.72 -21.47 -7.37
CA ASN A 101 5.36 -21.92 -6.15
C ASN A 101 6.87 -21.98 -6.36
N ILE A 102 7.62 -21.32 -5.49
CA ILE A 102 9.08 -21.34 -5.49
C ILE A 102 9.55 -22.21 -4.34
N LEU A 103 10.30 -23.26 -4.66
CA LEU A 103 10.76 -24.27 -3.72
C LEU A 103 12.28 -24.40 -3.79
N SER A 104 12.91 -24.68 -2.66
CA SER A 104 14.32 -25.08 -2.60
C SER A 104 14.42 -26.54 -2.20
N GLN A 105 15.34 -27.27 -2.83
CA GLN A 105 15.75 -28.62 -2.39
C GLN A 105 16.85 -28.59 -1.34
N ASP A 106 17.48 -27.43 -1.14
CA ASP A 106 18.52 -27.24 -0.13
C ASP A 106 17.88 -26.93 1.23
N PRO A 107 18.07 -27.80 2.25
CA PRO A 107 17.50 -27.60 3.58
C PRO A 107 18.08 -26.40 4.34
N THR A 108 19.17 -25.80 3.86
CA THR A 108 19.76 -24.59 4.46
C THR A 108 19.08 -23.31 4.03
N VAL A 109 18.27 -23.36 2.96
CA VAL A 109 17.53 -22.24 2.43
C VAL A 109 16.20 -22.09 3.17
N ASP A 110 16.10 -21.04 3.96
CA ASP A 110 14.89 -20.74 4.72
C ASP A 110 13.84 -19.96 3.88
N GLU A 111 12.64 -19.89 4.41
CA GLU A 111 11.50 -19.19 3.79
C GLU A 111 11.78 -17.70 3.57
N LYS A 112 12.56 -17.07 4.45
CA LYS A 112 12.92 -15.65 4.35
C LYS A 112 13.86 -15.40 3.18
N PHE A 113 14.82 -16.27 2.98
CA PHE A 113 15.71 -16.21 1.82
C PHE A 113 14.92 -16.36 0.52
N LEU A 114 14.02 -17.35 0.44
CA LEU A 114 13.17 -17.57 -0.74
C LEU A 114 12.29 -16.36 -1.03
N TYR A 115 11.71 -15.74 0.01
CA TYR A 115 10.92 -14.52 -0.15
C TYR A 115 11.76 -13.39 -0.77
N ASN A 116 12.92 -13.07 -0.18
CA ASN A 116 13.76 -11.99 -0.67
C ASN A 116 14.35 -12.27 -2.05
N PHE A 117 14.75 -13.51 -2.32
CA PHE A 117 15.19 -13.91 -3.65
C PHE A 117 14.10 -13.70 -4.69
N THR A 118 12.88 -14.10 -4.35
CA THR A 118 11.71 -13.95 -5.22
C THR A 118 11.38 -12.49 -5.47
N ASP A 119 11.38 -11.65 -4.44
CA ASP A 119 11.09 -10.22 -4.55
C ASP A 119 12.12 -9.49 -5.43
N ILE A 120 13.40 -9.78 -5.23
CA ILE A 120 14.48 -9.09 -5.94
C ILE A 120 14.61 -9.56 -7.38
N ASN A 121 14.54 -10.89 -7.63
CA ASN A 121 14.90 -11.49 -8.91
C ASN A 121 13.71 -11.91 -9.76
N VAL A 122 12.63 -12.42 -9.15
CA VAL A 122 11.52 -13.01 -9.89
C VAL A 122 10.38 -12.01 -10.07
N LEU A 123 9.95 -11.38 -8.99
CA LEU A 123 8.79 -10.48 -9.02
C LEU A 123 8.99 -9.29 -9.96
N LYS A 124 10.19 -8.72 -9.99
CA LYS A 124 10.52 -7.60 -10.86
C LYS A 124 10.47 -7.98 -12.34
N GLU A 125 10.96 -9.17 -12.69
CA GLU A 125 10.91 -9.66 -14.06
C GLU A 125 9.48 -10.01 -14.48
N LEU A 126 8.69 -10.61 -13.59
CA LEU A 126 7.26 -10.88 -13.87
C LEU A 126 6.47 -9.60 -14.12
N LYS A 127 6.71 -8.53 -13.35
CA LYS A 127 6.04 -7.24 -13.52
C LYS A 127 6.44 -6.51 -14.82
N ARG A 128 7.55 -6.89 -15.45
CA ARG A 128 8.02 -6.31 -16.73
C ARG A 128 7.42 -6.99 -17.97
N ILE A 129 6.82 -8.17 -17.78
CA ILE A 129 6.22 -8.90 -18.90
C ILE A 129 5.00 -8.10 -19.40
N ASP A 130 4.96 -7.84 -20.69
CA ASP A 130 3.82 -7.15 -21.29
C ASP A 130 2.53 -7.95 -21.12
N GLY A 131 1.47 -7.28 -20.66
CA GLY A 131 0.19 -7.92 -20.33
C GLY A 131 0.06 -8.39 -18.87
N VAL A 132 1.11 -8.36 -18.04
CA VAL A 132 1.02 -8.61 -16.61
C VAL A 132 0.60 -7.34 -15.90
N GLY A 133 -0.67 -7.26 -15.52
CA GLY A 133 -1.22 -6.10 -14.79
C GLY A 133 -0.93 -6.11 -13.28
N PHE A 134 -0.68 -7.29 -12.70
CA PHE A 134 -0.45 -7.45 -11.27
C PHE A 134 0.35 -8.72 -10.98
N ALA A 135 1.31 -8.62 -10.06
CA ALA A 135 2.04 -9.75 -9.49
C ALA A 135 2.46 -9.40 -8.07
N GLU A 136 2.21 -10.30 -7.13
CA GLU A 136 2.61 -10.16 -5.73
C GLU A 136 3.06 -11.50 -5.12
N ILE A 137 3.79 -11.42 -4.02
CA ILE A 137 4.19 -12.60 -3.24
C ILE A 137 3.21 -12.76 -2.09
N MET A 138 2.55 -13.91 -2.02
CA MET A 138 1.66 -14.25 -0.91
C MET A 138 2.49 -14.59 0.33
N GLY A 139 2.18 -13.94 1.47
CA GLY A 139 2.90 -14.17 2.73
C GLY A 139 4.18 -13.35 2.84
N SER A 140 4.04 -12.08 3.24
CA SER A 140 5.18 -11.18 3.46
C SER A 140 6.15 -11.69 4.53
N ARG A 141 7.43 -11.76 4.18
CA ARG A 141 8.56 -12.10 5.06
C ARG A 141 9.73 -11.11 4.86
N GLU A 142 9.41 -9.84 4.78
CA GLU A 142 10.41 -8.78 4.57
C GLU A 142 11.42 -8.74 5.71
N TYR A 143 12.69 -8.56 5.36
CA TYR A 143 13.70 -8.26 6.34
C TYR A 143 13.49 -6.86 6.92
N ALA A 144 13.49 -6.76 8.23
CA ALA A 144 13.43 -5.48 8.92
C ALA A 144 14.67 -5.35 9.84
N ILE A 145 15.29 -4.18 9.78
CA ILE A 145 16.35 -3.80 10.72
C ILE A 145 15.71 -3.10 11.90
N ARG A 146 15.83 -3.68 13.10
CA ARG A 146 15.38 -3.04 14.33
C ARG A 146 16.56 -2.36 14.99
N VAL A 147 16.49 -1.06 15.14
CA VAL A 147 17.51 -0.27 15.82
C VAL A 147 17.06 0.02 17.24
N TRP A 148 17.83 -0.47 18.22
CA TRP A 148 17.59 -0.23 19.64
C TRP A 148 18.50 0.90 20.11
N LEU A 149 17.91 2.04 20.46
CA LEU A 149 18.64 3.18 21.00
C LEU A 149 18.87 2.98 22.49
N LYS A 150 20.09 3.25 22.96
CA LYS A 150 20.43 3.24 24.38
C LYS A 150 20.35 4.66 24.92
N PRO A 151 19.38 4.99 25.78
CA PRO A 151 19.17 6.37 26.23
C PRO A 151 20.39 6.99 26.91
N ASN A 152 21.13 6.21 27.70
CA ASN A 152 22.32 6.69 28.41
C ASN A 152 23.46 7.09 27.45
N GLU A 153 23.62 6.38 26.34
CA GLU A 153 24.63 6.72 25.32
C GLU A 153 24.19 7.94 24.51
N LEU A 154 22.91 8.07 24.19
CA LEU A 154 22.38 9.27 23.53
C LEU A 154 22.68 10.53 24.35
N VAL A 155 22.45 10.48 25.66
CA VAL A 155 22.77 11.62 26.57
C VAL A 155 24.26 11.88 26.58
N MET A 156 25.12 10.85 26.63
CA MET A 156 26.57 11.01 26.65
C MET A 156 27.11 11.65 25.38
N TYR A 157 26.51 11.36 24.22
CA TYR A 157 26.89 11.95 22.93
C TYR A 157 26.09 13.22 22.59
N ASN A 158 25.21 13.68 23.49
CA ASN A 158 24.33 14.83 23.28
C ASN A 158 23.49 14.72 21.99
N LEU A 159 22.97 13.51 21.73
CA LEU A 159 22.14 13.21 20.58
C LEU A 159 20.69 12.99 21.00
N SER A 160 19.75 13.49 20.23
CA SER A 160 18.34 13.14 20.33
C SER A 160 18.00 11.90 19.51
N ALA A 161 16.95 11.19 19.91
CA ALA A 161 16.45 10.05 19.12
C ALA A 161 16.04 10.47 17.70
N LEU A 162 15.54 11.70 17.55
CA LEU A 162 15.13 12.25 16.25
C LEU A 162 16.32 12.42 15.30
N GLU A 163 17.44 12.97 15.81
CA GLU A 163 18.66 13.12 15.01
C GLU A 163 19.23 11.80 14.52
N VAL A 164 19.09 10.72 15.32
CA VAL A 164 19.49 9.38 14.88
C VAL A 164 18.56 8.85 13.78
N ILE A 165 17.23 9.07 13.92
CA ILE A 165 16.24 8.64 12.91
C ILE A 165 16.45 9.36 11.58
N GLU A 166 16.82 10.65 11.59
CA GLU A 166 17.08 11.41 10.37
C GLU A 166 18.36 10.99 9.62
N LYS A 167 19.25 10.24 10.28
CA LYS A 167 20.54 9.78 9.73
C LYS A 167 20.52 8.30 9.30
N LEU A 168 19.46 7.55 9.65
CA LEU A 168 19.23 6.16 9.24
C LEU A 168 18.47 6.08 7.90
#